data_7c7881d82c51ecf9ae24f496e9e20552
#
_entry.id   7c7881d82c51ecf9ae24f496e9e20552
#
_cell.length_a   1.000
_cell.length_b   1.000
_cell.length_c   1.000
_cell.angle_alpha   90.00
_cell.angle_beta   90.00
_cell.angle_gamma   90.00
#
_symmetry.space_group_name_H-M   'P 1'
#
loop_
_entity.id
_entity.type
_entity.pdbx_description
1 polymer ?
#
loop_
_entity_poly.entity_id
_entity_poly.type
_entity_poly.pdbx_seq_one_letter_code
_entity_poly.pdbx_strand_id
1 'polypeptide(L)'
;MDCWRYGSRTISFINGYSMNLSRNFTLSELTKSDTAIRRGINNNPSAEQVEKLKALCENILQPVRDHFGRVKITSGFRSAELCEAIGSSSRSQHARAEAADFECIGVDNAELFDWIKNNLTPDQLILEFYTPGEPNSGWIHCSWIPDQPRASFLHAYKFEGKTKYKPILGSARDLV
;
A
#
# COMPACT_ATOMS: atom_id res chain seq x y z
N MET A 1 -31.31 -33.17 12.59
CA MET A 1 -30.27 -32.44 13.36
C MET A 1 -29.03 -32.38 12.45
N ASP A 2 -28.96 -31.43 11.58
CA ASP A 2 -27.91 -31.35 10.57
C ASP A 2 -26.92 -30.23 10.96
N CYS A 3 -25.70 -30.70 11.36
CA CYS A 3 -24.57 -29.85 11.65
C CYS A 3 -24.00 -29.31 10.35
N TRP A 4 -24.19 -28.01 10.08
CA TRP A 4 -23.48 -27.29 9.01
C TRP A 4 -22.03 -27.07 9.42
N ARG A 5 -21.12 -27.83 8.82
CA ARG A 5 -19.68 -27.52 8.89
C ARG A 5 -19.36 -26.45 7.87
N TYR A 6 -19.03 -25.25 8.31
CA TYR A 6 -18.36 -24.24 7.48
C TYR A 6 -16.94 -24.74 7.21
N GLY A 7 -16.71 -25.25 6.00
CA GLY A 7 -15.39 -25.61 5.52
C GLY A 7 -14.59 -24.36 5.20
N SER A 8 -13.42 -24.23 5.80
CA SER A 8 -12.38 -23.27 5.41
C SER A 8 -11.99 -23.53 3.94
N ARG A 9 -12.46 -22.71 3.02
CA ARG A 9 -12.01 -22.77 1.62
C ARG A 9 -10.63 -22.14 1.54
N THR A 10 -9.61 -22.97 1.53
CA THR A 10 -8.29 -22.59 1.05
C THR A 10 -8.44 -22.21 -0.42
N ILE A 11 -8.17 -20.97 -0.79
CA ILE A 11 -8.13 -20.56 -2.19
C ILE A 11 -6.90 -21.21 -2.81
N SER A 12 -7.09 -22.39 -3.43
CA SER A 12 -6.07 -23.04 -4.23
C SER A 12 -5.87 -22.24 -5.50
N PHE A 13 -4.64 -21.85 -5.79
CA PHE A 13 -4.24 -21.25 -7.07
C PHE A 13 -4.55 -22.25 -8.19
N ILE A 14 -5.67 -22.06 -8.91
CA ILE A 14 -6.01 -22.83 -10.09
C ILE A 14 -5.40 -22.07 -11.28
N ASN A 15 -4.42 -22.72 -11.91
CA ASN A 15 -3.86 -22.37 -13.23
C ASN A 15 -3.31 -20.95 -13.39
N GLY A 16 -2.07 -20.66 -12.97
CA GLY A 16 -1.16 -19.67 -13.60
C GLY A 16 -1.67 -18.21 -13.84
N TYR A 17 -2.94 -17.93 -13.65
CA TYR A 17 -3.53 -16.62 -13.83
C TYR A 17 -3.61 -15.89 -12.51
N SER A 18 -2.91 -14.77 -12.39
CA SER A 18 -3.05 -13.86 -11.27
C SER A 18 -4.45 -13.24 -11.27
N MET A 19 -5.14 -13.25 -10.12
CA MET A 19 -6.42 -12.57 -9.95
C MET A 19 -6.25 -11.06 -10.16
N ASN A 20 -7.07 -10.44 -11.00
CA ASN A 20 -7.12 -9.00 -11.15
C ASN A 20 -7.89 -8.38 -9.97
N LEU A 21 -7.27 -7.39 -9.33
CA LEU A 21 -7.88 -6.56 -8.28
C LEU A 21 -8.54 -5.31 -8.86
N SER A 22 -8.01 -4.80 -9.98
CA SER A 22 -8.62 -3.77 -10.81
C SER A 22 -8.15 -3.94 -12.26
N ARG A 23 -8.47 -2.99 -13.14
CA ARG A 23 -8.10 -3.07 -14.57
C ARG A 23 -6.59 -3.27 -14.81
N ASN A 24 -5.73 -2.67 -13.98
CA ASN A 24 -4.29 -2.66 -14.17
C ASN A 24 -3.48 -3.27 -13.00
N PHE A 25 -4.16 -3.76 -11.95
CA PHE A 25 -3.48 -4.30 -10.78
C PHE A 25 -3.91 -5.72 -10.49
N THR A 26 -2.93 -6.56 -10.15
CA THR A 26 -3.14 -7.98 -9.86
C THR A 26 -2.83 -8.30 -8.40
N LEU A 27 -3.43 -9.38 -7.88
CA LEU A 27 -3.15 -9.86 -6.54
C LEU A 27 -1.67 -10.21 -6.35
N SER A 28 -1.02 -10.78 -7.38
CA SER A 28 0.40 -11.12 -7.31
C SER A 28 1.30 -9.90 -7.14
N GLU A 29 0.98 -8.75 -7.76
CA GLU A 29 1.73 -7.50 -7.55
C GLU A 29 1.60 -6.99 -6.12
N LEU A 30 0.39 -7.07 -5.57
CA LEU A 30 0.10 -6.56 -4.22
C LEU A 30 0.57 -7.50 -3.08
N THR A 31 0.96 -8.74 -3.40
CA THR A 31 1.43 -9.74 -2.41
C THR A 31 2.88 -10.16 -2.60
N LYS A 32 3.55 -9.67 -3.65
CA LYS A 32 4.94 -10.01 -3.92
C LYS A 32 5.86 -9.55 -2.78
N SER A 33 6.70 -10.47 -2.30
CA SER A 33 7.74 -10.17 -1.31
C SER A 33 8.93 -11.11 -1.44
N ASP A 34 10.07 -10.56 -1.85
CA ASP A 34 11.32 -11.33 -1.94
C ASP A 34 11.79 -11.81 -0.55
N THR A 35 11.46 -11.06 0.51
CA THR A 35 11.77 -11.46 1.89
C THR A 35 10.91 -12.64 2.32
N ALA A 36 9.62 -12.66 2.00
CA ALA A 36 8.76 -13.79 2.28
C ALA A 36 9.26 -15.05 1.58
N ILE A 37 9.62 -14.95 0.29
CA ILE A 37 10.17 -16.06 -0.49
C ILE A 37 11.46 -16.59 0.15
N ARG A 38 12.44 -15.72 0.42
CA ARG A 38 13.74 -16.12 1.01
C ARG A 38 13.62 -16.75 2.39
N ARG A 39 12.63 -16.33 3.19
CA ARG A 39 12.43 -16.82 4.56
C ARG A 39 11.39 -17.92 4.68
N GLY A 40 10.74 -18.32 3.57
CA GLY A 40 9.67 -19.31 3.57
C GLY A 40 8.42 -18.87 4.33
N ILE A 41 8.19 -17.55 4.43
CA ILE A 41 7.03 -16.97 5.13
C ILE A 41 5.82 -16.99 4.21
N ASN A 42 4.67 -17.48 4.73
CA ASN A 42 3.42 -17.42 4.01
C ASN A 42 2.90 -15.98 3.95
N ASN A 43 2.82 -15.41 2.74
CA ASN A 43 2.30 -14.07 2.48
C ASN A 43 1.00 -14.10 1.66
N ASN A 44 0.15 -15.09 1.87
CA ASN A 44 -1.15 -15.19 1.19
C ASN A 44 -2.22 -14.48 2.02
N PRO A 45 -2.95 -13.51 1.45
CA PRO A 45 -4.04 -12.83 2.14
C PRO A 45 -5.28 -13.76 2.26
N SER A 46 -6.09 -13.53 3.28
CA SER A 46 -7.42 -14.13 3.41
C SER A 46 -8.39 -13.57 2.36
N ALA A 47 -9.54 -14.20 2.17
CA ALA A 47 -10.58 -13.71 1.26
C ALA A 47 -11.03 -12.28 1.62
N GLU A 48 -11.20 -11.96 2.92
CA GLU A 48 -11.53 -10.61 3.38
C GLU A 48 -10.41 -9.61 3.04
N GLN A 49 -9.15 -10.01 3.21
CA GLN A 49 -8.00 -9.15 2.86
C GLN A 49 -7.88 -8.93 1.36
N VAL A 50 -8.25 -9.91 0.53
CA VAL A 50 -8.32 -9.74 -0.93
C VAL A 50 -9.36 -8.68 -1.32
N GLU A 51 -10.54 -8.66 -0.69
CA GLU A 51 -11.56 -7.62 -0.95
C GLU A 51 -11.07 -6.24 -0.52
N LYS A 52 -10.33 -6.12 0.58
CA LYS A 52 -9.70 -4.85 0.99
C LYS A 52 -8.64 -4.38 0.00
N LEU A 53 -7.78 -5.28 -0.50
CA LEU A 53 -6.79 -4.95 -1.55
C LEU A 53 -7.47 -4.52 -2.85
N LYS A 54 -8.59 -5.14 -3.20
CA LYS A 54 -9.39 -4.74 -4.36
C LYS A 54 -9.91 -3.32 -4.18
N ALA A 55 -10.52 -3.01 -3.04
CA ALA A 55 -11.00 -1.67 -2.72
C ALA A 55 -9.88 -0.62 -2.73
N LEU A 56 -8.69 -0.93 -2.18
CA LEU A 56 -7.50 -0.07 -2.27
C LEU A 56 -7.09 0.18 -3.73
N CYS A 57 -7.09 -0.86 -4.55
CA CYS A 57 -6.78 -0.73 -5.97
C CYS A 57 -7.80 0.14 -6.70
N GLU A 58 -9.09 -0.05 -6.47
CA GLU A 58 -10.16 0.67 -7.15
C GLU A 58 -10.23 2.16 -6.74
N ASN A 59 -10.00 2.47 -5.45
CA ASN A 59 -10.18 3.82 -4.92
C ASN A 59 -8.90 4.66 -4.90
N ILE A 60 -7.72 4.05 -4.92
CA ILE A 60 -6.43 4.75 -4.87
C ILE A 60 -5.57 4.43 -6.09
N LEU A 61 -5.16 3.17 -6.26
CA LEU A 61 -4.11 2.84 -7.23
C LEU A 61 -4.57 3.00 -8.69
N GLN A 62 -5.81 2.63 -9.01
CA GLN A 62 -6.35 2.74 -10.36
C GLN A 62 -6.56 4.20 -10.79
N PRO A 63 -7.16 5.11 -9.98
CA PRO A 63 -7.20 6.54 -10.28
C PRO A 63 -5.82 7.17 -10.49
N VAL A 64 -4.84 6.82 -9.65
CA VAL A 64 -3.44 7.27 -9.82
C VAL A 64 -2.88 6.76 -11.15
N ARG A 65 -3.08 5.49 -11.47
CA ARG A 65 -2.65 4.86 -12.73
C ARG A 65 -3.27 5.54 -13.96
N ASP A 66 -4.54 5.89 -13.88
CA ASP A 66 -5.28 6.51 -14.97
C ASP A 66 -4.80 7.95 -15.24
N HIS A 67 -4.36 8.66 -14.19
CA HIS A 67 -3.87 10.02 -14.30
C HIS A 67 -2.38 10.10 -14.71
N PHE A 68 -1.51 9.38 -14.01
CA PHE A 68 -0.06 9.50 -14.16
C PHE A 68 0.58 8.42 -15.06
N GLY A 69 -0.15 7.39 -15.43
CA GLY A 69 0.41 6.27 -16.18
C GLY A 69 0.99 5.20 -15.25
N ARG A 70 2.19 4.69 -15.54
CA ARG A 70 2.72 3.47 -14.91
C ARG A 70 3.02 3.66 -13.42
N VAL A 71 2.31 2.92 -12.57
CA VAL A 71 2.56 2.78 -11.13
C VAL A 71 3.45 1.56 -10.89
N LYS A 72 4.46 1.72 -10.04
CA LYS A 72 5.34 0.65 -9.55
C LYS A 72 5.02 0.41 -8.08
N ILE A 73 4.41 -0.73 -7.77
CA ILE A 73 4.20 -1.17 -6.39
C ILE A 73 5.53 -1.63 -5.81
N THR A 74 5.97 -1.01 -4.73
CA THR A 74 7.19 -1.39 -4.00
C THR A 74 6.86 -2.31 -2.83
N SER A 75 5.67 -2.16 -2.22
CA SER A 75 5.14 -3.05 -1.20
C SER A 75 3.62 -2.95 -1.12
N GLY A 76 2.95 -4.09 -1.03
CA GLY A 76 1.50 -4.17 -0.80
C GLY A 76 1.20 -4.88 0.51
N PHE A 77 0.45 -5.98 0.45
CA PHE A 77 0.12 -6.81 1.59
C PHE A 77 1.37 -7.47 2.20
N ARG A 78 1.43 -7.47 3.52
CA ARG A 78 2.43 -8.17 4.32
C ARG A 78 1.72 -8.93 5.43
N SER A 79 1.84 -10.25 5.47
CA SER A 79 1.30 -11.04 6.60
C SER A 79 1.88 -10.52 7.93
N ALA A 80 1.18 -10.77 9.04
CA ALA A 80 1.65 -10.37 10.37
C ALA A 80 3.06 -10.89 10.65
N GLU A 81 3.32 -12.16 10.30
CA GLU A 81 4.63 -12.80 10.41
C GLU A 81 5.69 -12.08 9.57
N LEU A 82 5.36 -11.70 8.32
CA LEU A 82 6.29 -10.96 7.47
C LEU A 82 6.58 -9.57 8.03
N CYS A 83 5.56 -8.87 8.57
CA CYS A 83 5.77 -7.57 9.22
C CYS A 83 6.77 -7.69 10.38
N GLU A 84 6.60 -8.66 11.26
CA GLU A 84 7.50 -8.91 12.39
C GLU A 84 8.91 -9.28 11.91
N ALA A 85 9.01 -10.12 10.89
CA ALA A 85 10.29 -10.57 10.33
C ALA A 85 11.13 -9.43 9.72
N ILE A 86 10.51 -8.31 9.31
CA ILE A 86 11.19 -7.11 8.78
C ILE A 86 11.26 -5.96 9.79
N GLY A 87 10.90 -6.20 11.05
CA GLY A 87 10.93 -5.19 12.12
C GLY A 87 9.78 -4.18 12.07
N SER A 88 8.69 -4.52 11.37
CA SER A 88 7.45 -3.73 11.33
C SER A 88 6.43 -4.27 12.32
N SER A 89 5.35 -3.52 12.55
CA SER A 89 4.26 -3.94 13.42
C SER A 89 3.32 -4.94 12.72
N SER A 90 2.95 -6.02 13.41
CA SER A 90 1.88 -6.94 12.98
C SER A 90 0.49 -6.25 12.88
N ARG A 91 0.34 -5.03 13.43
CA ARG A 91 -0.84 -4.18 13.32
C ARG A 91 -0.73 -3.12 12.22
N SER A 92 0.29 -3.20 11.38
CA SER A 92 0.49 -2.31 10.23
C SER A 92 -0.73 -2.31 9.30
N GLN A 93 -0.97 -1.21 8.60
CA GLN A 93 -1.98 -1.11 7.54
C GLN A 93 -1.71 -2.11 6.40
N HIS A 94 -0.44 -2.43 6.12
CA HIS A 94 -0.08 -3.51 5.19
C HIS A 94 -0.55 -4.89 5.68
N ALA A 95 -0.48 -5.17 6.99
CA ALA A 95 -0.95 -6.44 7.56
C ALA A 95 -2.49 -6.55 7.54
N ARG A 96 -3.18 -5.40 7.54
CA ARG A 96 -4.63 -5.35 7.40
C ARG A 96 -5.11 -5.30 5.95
N ALA A 97 -4.17 -5.34 4.97
CA ALA A 97 -4.46 -5.24 3.54
C ALA A 97 -5.12 -3.89 3.13
N GLU A 98 -4.80 -2.83 3.84
CA GLU A 98 -5.38 -1.49 3.69
C GLU A 98 -4.42 -0.48 3.07
N ALA A 99 -3.16 -0.85 2.80
CA ALA A 99 -2.13 0.06 2.31
C ALA A 99 -1.23 -0.54 1.24
N ALA A 100 -0.67 0.35 0.42
CA ALA A 100 0.43 0.06 -0.49
C ALA A 100 1.48 1.17 -0.45
N ASP A 101 2.74 0.78 -0.68
CA ASP A 101 3.86 1.65 -0.97
C ASP A 101 4.11 1.63 -2.47
N PHE A 102 4.21 2.79 -3.12
CA PHE A 102 4.36 2.88 -4.58
C PHE A 102 4.97 4.19 -5.05
N GLU A 103 5.36 4.20 -6.31
CA GLU A 103 5.87 5.34 -7.08
C GLU A 103 5.21 5.37 -8.46
N CYS A 104 5.12 6.54 -9.08
CA CYS A 104 4.78 6.69 -10.50
C CYS A 104 6.05 6.94 -11.32
N ILE A 105 6.25 6.16 -12.38
CA ILE A 105 7.47 6.26 -13.20
C ILE A 105 7.53 7.62 -13.90
N GLY A 106 8.58 8.38 -13.59
CA GLY A 106 8.84 9.71 -14.20
C GLY A 106 8.03 10.85 -13.58
N VAL A 107 7.38 10.63 -12.45
CA VAL A 107 6.62 11.62 -11.70
C VAL A 107 7.32 11.92 -10.38
N ASP A 108 7.42 13.19 -10.01
CA ASP A 108 7.91 13.63 -8.71
C ASP A 108 6.99 13.13 -7.58
N ASN A 109 7.58 12.50 -6.55
CA ASN A 109 6.80 11.95 -5.44
C ASN A 109 6.04 13.03 -4.64
N ALA A 110 6.52 14.28 -4.59
CA ALA A 110 5.78 15.40 -3.99
C ALA A 110 4.58 15.81 -4.85
N GLU A 111 4.72 15.79 -6.19
CA GLU A 111 3.60 16.00 -7.12
C GLU A 111 2.55 14.90 -6.98
N LEU A 112 2.98 13.66 -6.93
CA LEU A 112 2.12 12.49 -6.74
C LEU A 112 1.34 12.59 -5.42
N PHE A 113 2.03 12.96 -4.34
CA PHE A 113 1.41 13.18 -3.02
C PHE A 113 0.32 14.25 -3.07
N ASP A 114 0.64 15.43 -3.63
CA ASP A 114 -0.30 16.56 -3.71
C ASP A 114 -1.52 16.21 -4.56
N TRP A 115 -1.32 15.50 -5.66
CA TRP A 115 -2.45 15.08 -6.49
C TRP A 115 -3.38 14.11 -5.75
N ILE A 116 -2.83 13.08 -5.07
CA ILE A 116 -3.61 12.12 -4.28
C ILE A 116 -4.40 12.86 -3.18
N LYS A 117 -3.71 13.75 -2.43
CA LYS A 117 -4.32 14.55 -1.36
C LYS A 117 -5.51 15.39 -1.84
N ASN A 118 -5.42 15.94 -3.05
CA ASN A 118 -6.41 16.89 -3.56
C ASN A 118 -7.55 16.22 -4.35
N ASN A 119 -7.37 14.98 -4.83
CA ASN A 119 -8.32 14.34 -5.74
C ASN A 119 -8.91 13.03 -5.21
N LEU A 120 -8.31 12.42 -4.18
CA LEU A 120 -8.75 11.15 -3.60
C LEU A 120 -9.05 11.31 -2.09
N THR A 121 -9.60 10.26 -1.49
CA THR A 121 -9.94 10.22 -0.06
C THR A 121 -9.16 9.12 0.67
N PRO A 122 -7.82 9.24 0.81
CA PRO A 122 -7.03 8.28 1.55
C PRO A 122 -7.30 8.36 3.06
N ASP A 123 -7.17 7.23 3.76
CA ASP A 123 -7.16 7.23 5.23
C ASP A 123 -5.86 7.85 5.76
N GLN A 124 -4.72 7.41 5.22
CA GLN A 124 -3.42 7.99 5.50
C GLN A 124 -2.60 8.05 4.21
N LEU A 125 -1.91 9.18 4.02
CA LEU A 125 -0.99 9.42 2.93
C LEU A 125 0.33 9.92 3.51
N ILE A 126 1.42 9.21 3.23
CA ILE A 126 2.75 9.56 3.74
C ILE A 126 3.70 9.70 2.56
N LEU A 127 4.38 10.84 2.48
CA LEU A 127 5.54 11.02 1.64
C LEU A 127 6.75 10.52 2.43
N GLU A 128 7.24 9.32 2.10
CA GLU A 128 8.30 8.65 2.88
C GLU A 128 9.68 8.95 2.32
N PHE A 129 10.53 9.53 3.16
CA PHE A 129 11.97 9.79 2.90
C PHE A 129 12.26 10.57 1.62
N TYR A 130 11.34 11.45 1.24
CA TYR A 130 11.52 12.38 0.15
C TYR A 130 12.56 13.43 0.50
N THR A 131 13.47 13.71 -0.42
CA THR A 131 14.46 14.77 -0.33
C THR A 131 14.03 15.89 -1.29
N PRO A 132 13.76 17.11 -0.80
CA PRO A 132 13.42 18.24 -1.66
C PRO A 132 14.48 18.47 -2.77
N GLY A 133 14.00 18.63 -4.02
CA GLY A 133 14.87 18.75 -5.18
C GLY A 133 15.33 17.43 -5.81
N GLU A 134 14.99 16.29 -5.20
CA GLU A 134 15.26 14.94 -5.72
C GLU A 134 13.94 14.21 -6.03
N PRO A 135 13.34 14.40 -7.21
CA PRO A 135 11.98 13.95 -7.55
C PRO A 135 11.72 12.45 -7.34
N ASN A 136 12.75 11.62 -7.53
CA ASN A 136 12.67 10.16 -7.42
C ASN A 136 13.11 9.64 -6.04
N SER A 137 13.34 10.54 -5.05
CA SER A 137 13.69 10.12 -3.70
C SER A 137 12.44 9.69 -2.92
N GLY A 138 12.60 8.71 -2.04
CA GLY A 138 11.50 8.22 -1.23
C GLY A 138 10.42 7.50 -2.04
N TRP A 139 9.22 7.42 -1.47
CA TRP A 139 8.03 6.81 -2.08
C TRP A 139 6.73 7.30 -1.42
N ILE A 140 5.61 6.94 -1.98
CA ILE A 140 4.29 7.17 -1.39
C ILE A 140 3.83 5.92 -0.62
N HIS A 141 3.51 6.10 0.67
CA HIS A 141 2.65 5.18 1.40
C HIS A 141 1.22 5.72 1.38
N CYS A 142 0.27 4.92 0.93
CA CYS A 142 -1.13 5.31 0.91
C CYS A 142 -2.02 4.17 1.42
N SER A 143 -2.92 4.51 2.34
CA SER A 143 -3.93 3.58 2.84
C SER A 143 -5.34 4.08 2.53
N TRP A 144 -6.27 3.12 2.45
CA TRP A 144 -7.68 3.38 2.23
C TRP A 144 -8.57 2.49 3.11
N ILE A 145 -9.64 3.08 3.64
CA ILE A 145 -10.70 2.39 4.37
C ILE A 145 -12.06 2.96 3.92
N PRO A 146 -13.16 2.16 3.94
CA PRO A 146 -14.46 2.60 3.42
C PRO A 146 -15.12 3.69 4.26
N ASP A 147 -14.97 3.62 5.59
CA ASP A 147 -15.71 4.47 6.51
C ASP A 147 -14.77 5.36 7.32
N GLN A 148 -15.09 6.63 7.42
CA GLN A 148 -14.43 7.63 8.24
C GLN A 148 -12.89 7.65 8.10
N PRO A 149 -12.34 7.88 6.89
CA PRO A 149 -10.90 8.02 6.70
C PRO A 149 -10.36 9.17 7.55
N ARG A 150 -9.19 8.96 8.16
CA ARG A 150 -8.57 9.97 9.04
C ARG A 150 -8.06 11.21 8.29
N ALA A 151 -7.90 11.11 6.97
CA ALA A 151 -7.28 12.14 6.13
C ALA A 151 -5.94 12.63 6.70
N SER A 152 -5.09 11.67 7.09
CA SER A 152 -3.79 11.92 7.71
C SER A 152 -2.71 12.09 6.64
N PHE A 153 -2.15 13.30 6.52
CA PHE A 153 -1.13 13.67 5.50
C PHE A 153 0.20 13.95 6.17
N LEU A 154 1.22 13.13 5.90
CA LEU A 154 2.47 13.16 6.64
C LEU A 154 3.70 13.15 5.71
N HIS A 155 4.80 13.72 6.18
CA HIS A 155 6.15 13.48 5.69
C HIS A 155 6.91 12.64 6.71
N ALA A 156 7.45 11.50 6.29
CA ALA A 156 8.36 10.70 7.09
C ALA A 156 9.81 11.00 6.71
N TYR A 157 10.65 11.29 7.69
CA TYR A 157 12.07 11.61 7.51
C TYR A 157 12.94 10.97 8.57
N LYS A 158 14.25 10.88 8.31
CA LYS A 158 15.24 10.41 9.30
C LYS A 158 15.76 11.56 10.11
N PHE A 159 15.73 11.40 11.43
CA PHE A 159 16.37 12.30 12.39
C PHE A 159 17.05 11.47 13.49
N GLU A 160 18.35 11.65 13.68
CA GLU A 160 19.15 10.88 14.64
C GLU A 160 18.96 9.35 14.52
N GLY A 161 18.93 8.84 13.29
CA GLY A 161 18.76 7.42 12.99
C GLY A 161 17.32 6.87 13.18
N LYS A 162 16.39 7.70 13.69
CA LYS A 162 14.98 7.32 13.92
C LYS A 162 14.07 7.92 12.84
N THR A 163 13.02 7.19 12.47
CA THR A 163 11.97 7.74 11.62
C THR A 163 11.08 8.69 12.43
N LYS A 164 10.93 9.91 11.93
CA LYS A 164 10.03 10.93 12.47
C LYS A 164 8.97 11.27 11.44
N TYR A 165 7.84 11.76 11.91
CA TYR A 165 6.71 12.15 11.07
C TYR A 165 6.32 13.59 11.39
N LYS A 166 6.10 14.41 10.33
CA LYS A 166 5.54 15.76 10.45
C LYS A 166 4.31 15.89 9.55
N PRO A 167 3.24 16.60 9.98
CA PRO A 167 2.10 16.86 9.11
C PRO A 167 2.48 17.72 7.90
N ILE A 168 1.89 17.41 6.74
CA ILE A 168 1.90 18.26 5.55
C ILE A 168 0.57 19.00 5.49
N LEU A 169 0.56 20.27 5.89
CA LEU A 169 -0.65 21.11 5.92
C LEU A 169 -0.92 21.79 4.57
N GLY A 170 0.13 22.18 3.86
CA GLY A 170 0.10 22.79 2.52
C GLY A 170 0.43 21.79 1.42
N SER A 171 1.19 22.25 0.42
CA SER A 171 1.74 21.42 -0.65
C SER A 171 2.97 20.64 -0.16
N ALA A 172 3.15 19.41 -0.63
CA ALA A 172 4.38 18.65 -0.39
C ALA A 172 5.58 19.24 -1.15
N ARG A 173 5.33 20.00 -2.22
CA ARG A 173 6.36 20.73 -2.97
C ARG A 173 6.98 21.89 -2.20
N ASP A 174 6.32 22.35 -1.13
CA ASP A 174 6.82 23.41 -0.24
C ASP A 174 7.73 22.86 0.88
N LEU A 175 8.03 21.56 0.88
CA LEU A 175 8.99 20.96 1.80
C LEU A 175 10.40 21.49 1.48
N VAL A 176 11.06 22.06 2.49
CA VAL A 176 12.45 22.58 2.46
C VAL A 176 13.32 21.84 3.47
#